data_ca7aee2def1fc537d9e7d0636ad63ad0
#
_entry.id   ca7aee2def1fc537d9e7d0636ad63ad0
#
_cell.length_a   1.000
_cell.length_b   1.000
_cell.length_c   1.000
_cell.angle_alpha   90.00
_cell.angle_beta   90.00
_cell.angle_gamma   90.00
#
_symmetry.space_group_name_H-M   'P 1'
#
loop_
_entity.id
_entity.type
_entity.pdbx_description
1 polymer ?
#
loop_
_entity_poly.entity_id
_entity_poly.type
_entity_poly.pdbx_seq_one_letter_code
_entity_poly.pdbx_strand_id
1 'polypeptide(L)'
;EAHARDLKVITELVINHTSNQHPWFERARRAKPGSVHRDFYVWSDTPEKYQDARIIFQDFETSNWTWDPVAGAYFWHRFYSGQPDLNFDNPEVRKAIFKVADFWLELGVDGMRLDAVPYLYEREGTSCENLPETHAFLKELRRHIDERYPNRMLLAEANQWPEDAVPYFGDGDECHMAYHFPLMPRLFMSARMEDSFPVTDILEQTPEIPEGAQWGIFLRNHDELTLEMVTDQERDYMYRVYARDPHHRVNLGIRRRLAPLLENDRRKIELMNALLFSLPGTPVIYYGDEIGMGDNVYLGDRNGVRTPMQWSPDRNASFSAANPQGLYLPVIIDPEYHFEQVNVETHQANSSSLLWWMKRLIATRRRYKAFGRGTIRFVSSNNTHILSFVREHEDEKILVVANFSRHSQAADLFLEEFADYVPEEIFSQSQFPQITERPYSIMIGSSDYYWFDLRRIAEPAADDGAVPVLTGGITNRDWSSFSSDLRATLERTVLKRAL
;
A
#
# COMPACT_ATOMS: atom_id res chain seq x y z
N GLU A 1 16.35 9.40 -14.97
CA GLU A 1 15.24 10.36 -14.96
C GLU A 1 14.55 10.43 -13.59
N ALA A 2 14.25 9.32 -12.91
CA ALA A 2 13.60 9.28 -11.60
C ALA A 2 14.40 10.05 -10.54
N HIS A 3 15.68 9.75 -10.41
CA HIS A 3 16.57 10.43 -9.46
C HIS A 3 16.71 11.93 -9.72
N ALA A 4 16.67 12.36 -11.01
CA ALA A 4 16.67 13.78 -11.36
C ALA A 4 15.39 14.53 -10.91
N ARG A 5 14.36 13.78 -10.46
CA ARG A 5 13.10 14.29 -9.88
C ARG A 5 12.97 13.95 -8.39
N ASP A 6 14.06 13.57 -7.76
CA ASP A 6 14.10 13.13 -6.34
C ASP A 6 13.17 11.95 -6.05
N LEU A 7 12.99 11.06 -7.03
CA LEU A 7 12.23 9.83 -6.89
C LEU A 7 13.17 8.65 -6.67
N LYS A 8 12.87 7.81 -5.70
CA LYS A 8 13.55 6.53 -5.47
C LYS A 8 12.97 5.44 -6.36
N VAL A 9 13.80 4.51 -6.78
CA VAL A 9 13.40 3.41 -7.66
C VAL A 9 13.58 2.09 -6.93
N ILE A 10 12.50 1.33 -6.81
CA ILE A 10 12.49 -0.04 -6.32
C ILE A 10 12.20 -0.95 -7.49
N THR A 11 13.01 -1.98 -7.68
CA THR A 11 12.77 -3.01 -8.71
C THR A 11 12.28 -4.30 -8.07
N GLU A 12 11.61 -5.10 -8.89
CA GLU A 12 11.26 -6.47 -8.55
C GLU A 12 12.51 -7.35 -8.52
N LEU A 13 12.62 -8.22 -7.51
CA LEU A 13 13.59 -9.29 -7.43
C LEU A 13 12.87 -10.61 -7.17
N VAL A 14 12.54 -11.33 -8.25
CA VAL A 14 11.94 -12.66 -8.17
C VAL A 14 13.04 -13.64 -7.79
N ILE A 15 13.01 -14.10 -6.55
CA ILE A 15 14.05 -15.00 -6.00
C ILE A 15 13.57 -16.45 -5.88
N ASN A 16 12.25 -16.68 -5.76
CA ASN A 16 11.69 -18.00 -5.50
C ASN A 16 11.84 -18.94 -6.72
N HIS A 17 11.59 -18.45 -7.93
CA HIS A 17 11.50 -19.25 -9.14
C HIS A 17 12.06 -18.55 -10.37
N THR A 18 12.14 -19.27 -11.47
CA THR A 18 12.43 -18.70 -12.79
C THR A 18 11.40 -19.19 -13.80
N SER A 19 11.40 -18.61 -15.01
CA SER A 19 10.70 -19.25 -16.13
C SER A 19 11.32 -20.63 -16.45
N ASN A 20 10.50 -21.58 -16.88
CA ASN A 20 10.97 -22.87 -17.43
C ASN A 20 11.75 -22.72 -18.75
N GLN A 21 11.77 -21.50 -19.33
CA GLN A 21 12.62 -21.13 -20.48
C GLN A 21 13.95 -20.48 -20.03
N HIS A 22 14.16 -20.29 -18.74
CA HIS A 22 15.38 -19.67 -18.24
C HIS A 22 16.60 -20.53 -18.51
N PRO A 23 17.76 -19.98 -18.89
CA PRO A 23 18.97 -20.76 -19.18
C PRO A 23 19.43 -21.67 -18.03
N TRP A 24 19.14 -21.29 -16.77
CA TRP A 24 19.45 -22.16 -15.63
C TRP A 24 18.60 -23.43 -15.62
N PHE A 25 17.27 -23.31 -15.90
CA PHE A 25 16.38 -24.45 -15.96
C PHE A 25 16.69 -25.33 -17.16
N GLU A 26 16.93 -24.75 -18.34
CA GLU A 26 17.35 -25.48 -19.54
C GLU A 26 18.65 -26.27 -19.37
N ARG A 27 19.56 -25.75 -18.55
CA ARG A 27 20.80 -26.47 -18.17
C ARG A 27 20.52 -27.56 -17.14
N ALA A 28 19.71 -27.25 -16.11
CA ALA A 28 19.37 -28.17 -15.03
C ALA A 28 18.67 -29.43 -15.54
N ARG A 29 17.67 -29.29 -16.40
CA ARG A 29 16.90 -30.42 -16.95
C ARG A 29 17.73 -31.41 -17.78
N ARG A 30 18.88 -30.96 -18.33
CA ARG A 30 19.82 -31.77 -19.10
C ARG A 30 21.01 -32.26 -18.30
N ALA A 31 21.19 -31.77 -17.10
CA ALA A 31 22.33 -32.12 -16.24
C ALA A 31 22.11 -33.46 -15.54
N LYS A 32 23.21 -34.11 -15.17
CA LYS A 32 23.16 -35.36 -14.41
C LYS A 32 22.60 -35.12 -13.00
N PRO A 33 21.74 -36.03 -12.48
CA PRO A 33 21.33 -35.99 -11.08
C PRO A 33 22.53 -35.86 -10.12
N GLY A 34 22.38 -35.03 -9.07
CA GLY A 34 23.43 -34.75 -8.09
C GLY A 34 24.54 -33.82 -8.58
N SER A 35 24.42 -33.24 -9.79
CA SER A 35 25.35 -32.19 -10.23
C SER A 35 24.86 -30.80 -9.75
N VAL A 36 25.81 -29.91 -9.51
CA VAL A 36 25.51 -28.51 -9.11
C VAL A 36 24.45 -27.84 -10.01
N HIS A 37 24.51 -28.11 -11.30
CA HIS A 37 23.55 -27.53 -12.25
C HIS A 37 22.18 -28.18 -12.16
N ARG A 38 22.12 -29.51 -11.93
CA ARG A 38 20.82 -30.18 -11.70
C ARG A 38 20.15 -29.63 -10.47
N ASP A 39 20.91 -29.47 -9.41
CA ASP A 39 20.43 -29.09 -8.09
C ASP A 39 20.19 -27.57 -7.95
N PHE A 40 20.15 -26.84 -9.07
CA PHE A 40 19.63 -25.44 -9.09
C PHE A 40 18.14 -25.36 -8.86
N TYR A 41 17.41 -26.46 -9.14
CA TYR A 41 15.98 -26.57 -8.92
C TYR A 41 15.65 -27.77 -8.06
N VAL A 42 14.44 -27.81 -7.55
CA VAL A 42 13.99 -28.90 -6.68
C VAL A 42 13.40 -30.02 -7.53
N TRP A 43 13.95 -31.24 -7.41
CA TRP A 43 13.58 -32.40 -8.20
C TRP A 43 13.16 -33.59 -7.35
N SER A 44 12.28 -34.44 -7.90
CA SER A 44 11.86 -35.69 -7.28
C SER A 44 11.56 -36.76 -8.35
N ASP A 45 11.77 -38.03 -7.99
CA ASP A 45 11.38 -39.16 -8.84
C ASP A 45 9.86 -39.41 -8.79
N THR A 46 9.17 -38.91 -7.75
CA THR A 46 7.72 -39.03 -7.55
C THR A 46 7.11 -37.70 -7.15
N PRO A 47 5.81 -37.47 -7.42
CA PRO A 47 5.10 -36.26 -7.01
C PRO A 47 4.56 -36.32 -5.56
N GLU A 48 5.08 -37.21 -4.73
CA GLU A 48 4.51 -37.54 -3.40
C GLU A 48 5.15 -36.75 -2.25
N LYS A 49 6.22 -36.00 -2.51
CA LYS A 49 6.86 -35.16 -1.50
C LYS A 49 6.08 -33.89 -1.23
N TYR A 50 6.22 -33.37 0.00
CA TYR A 50 5.70 -32.08 0.43
C TYR A 50 4.17 -31.96 0.29
N GLN A 51 3.45 -33.03 0.65
CA GLN A 51 1.99 -33.12 0.50
C GLN A 51 1.23 -32.11 1.36
N ASP A 52 1.82 -31.62 2.47
CA ASP A 52 1.23 -30.61 3.34
C ASP A 52 1.30 -29.19 2.74
N ALA A 53 2.04 -29.02 1.64
CA ALA A 53 2.14 -27.75 0.94
C ALA A 53 0.90 -27.51 0.05
N ARG A 54 0.11 -26.48 0.38
CA ARG A 54 -1.10 -26.11 -0.37
C ARG A 54 -0.77 -25.72 -1.81
N ILE A 55 -1.71 -25.90 -2.71
CA ILE A 55 -1.66 -25.35 -4.08
C ILE A 55 -2.17 -23.91 -4.04
N ILE A 56 -1.34 -22.95 -4.47
CA ILE A 56 -1.69 -21.52 -4.44
C ILE A 56 -2.61 -21.16 -5.62
N PHE A 57 -2.26 -21.54 -6.84
CA PHE A 57 -3.04 -21.22 -8.04
C PHE A 57 -4.01 -22.35 -8.39
N GLN A 58 -5.02 -22.55 -7.56
CA GLN A 58 -5.98 -23.65 -7.62
C GLN A 58 -6.81 -23.70 -8.92
N ASP A 59 -6.99 -22.56 -9.59
CA ASP A 59 -7.74 -22.49 -10.84
C ASP A 59 -6.92 -23.00 -12.04
N PHE A 60 -5.61 -23.15 -11.90
CA PHE A 60 -4.69 -23.47 -13.00
C PHE A 60 -3.89 -24.75 -12.76
N GLU A 61 -3.57 -25.07 -11.51
CA GLU A 61 -2.68 -26.17 -11.15
C GLU A 61 -3.40 -27.20 -10.24
N THR A 62 -3.07 -28.46 -10.46
CA THR A 62 -3.62 -29.58 -9.66
C THR A 62 -2.57 -30.25 -8.79
N SER A 63 -1.31 -29.85 -8.92
CA SER A 63 -0.16 -30.36 -8.17
C SER A 63 0.92 -29.28 -8.10
N ASN A 64 1.75 -29.30 -7.06
CA ASN A 64 2.99 -28.53 -7.00
C ASN A 64 4.17 -29.24 -7.74
N TRP A 65 3.92 -30.38 -8.36
CA TRP A 65 4.90 -31.16 -9.11
C TRP A 65 4.51 -31.33 -10.57
N THR A 66 5.44 -31.07 -11.49
CA THR A 66 5.24 -31.31 -12.91
C THR A 66 6.35 -32.20 -13.47
N TRP A 67 5.97 -33.21 -14.27
CA TRP A 67 6.90 -34.11 -14.95
C TRP A 67 7.65 -33.41 -16.08
N ASP A 68 8.97 -33.50 -16.06
CA ASP A 68 9.82 -33.06 -17.15
C ASP A 68 10.38 -34.26 -17.93
N PRO A 69 9.98 -34.45 -19.19
CA PRO A 69 10.41 -35.62 -19.98
C PRO A 69 11.90 -35.58 -20.37
N VAL A 70 12.53 -34.40 -20.37
CA VAL A 70 13.98 -34.27 -20.66
C VAL A 70 14.79 -34.65 -19.46
N ALA A 71 14.34 -34.20 -18.29
CA ALA A 71 14.99 -34.51 -17.01
C ALA A 71 14.70 -35.93 -16.54
N GLY A 72 13.59 -36.54 -16.99
CA GLY A 72 13.09 -37.83 -16.50
C GLY A 72 12.73 -37.79 -15.00
N ALA A 73 12.26 -36.66 -14.51
CA ALA A 73 11.92 -36.44 -13.11
C ALA A 73 10.86 -35.34 -12.99
N TYR A 74 10.25 -35.25 -11.81
CA TYR A 74 9.35 -34.16 -11.46
C TYR A 74 10.15 -32.97 -10.93
N PHE A 75 9.78 -31.74 -11.33
CA PHE A 75 10.27 -30.53 -10.74
C PHE A 75 9.18 -29.87 -9.88
N TRP A 76 9.59 -29.22 -8.80
CA TRP A 76 8.75 -28.49 -7.91
C TRP A 76 8.43 -27.08 -8.46
N HIS A 77 7.21 -26.62 -8.27
CA HIS A 77 6.78 -25.26 -8.52
C HIS A 77 5.69 -24.88 -7.52
N ARG A 78 5.84 -23.76 -6.87
CA ARG A 78 4.85 -23.29 -5.89
C ARG A 78 3.69 -22.56 -6.56
N PHE A 79 3.94 -21.98 -7.72
CA PHE A 79 3.00 -21.23 -8.55
C PHE A 79 2.66 -21.98 -9.82
N TYR A 80 2.93 -21.42 -10.99
CA TYR A 80 2.66 -22.11 -12.24
C TYR A 80 3.70 -23.18 -12.59
N SER A 81 3.25 -24.22 -13.27
CA SER A 81 4.13 -25.24 -13.86
C SER A 81 5.15 -24.66 -14.86
N GLY A 82 4.92 -23.45 -15.37
CA GLY A 82 5.90 -22.69 -16.14
C GLY A 82 6.97 -21.96 -15.30
N GLN A 83 6.89 -22.04 -13.98
CA GLN A 83 7.73 -21.29 -13.02
C GLN A 83 8.38 -22.24 -12.01
N PRO A 84 9.39 -23.05 -12.40
CA PRO A 84 10.09 -23.97 -11.51
C PRO A 84 10.82 -23.24 -10.40
N ASP A 85 10.72 -23.75 -9.18
CA ASP A 85 11.31 -23.16 -7.97
C ASP A 85 12.80 -23.47 -7.88
N LEU A 86 13.55 -22.46 -7.45
CA LEU A 86 14.98 -22.55 -7.20
C LEU A 86 15.26 -23.31 -5.89
N ASN A 87 16.30 -24.10 -5.88
CA ASN A 87 16.72 -24.88 -4.71
C ASN A 87 17.66 -24.06 -3.81
N PHE A 88 17.15 -23.45 -2.78
CA PHE A 88 17.93 -22.64 -1.84
C PHE A 88 18.83 -23.44 -0.90
N ASP A 89 18.69 -24.76 -0.82
CA ASP A 89 19.66 -25.65 -0.17
C ASP A 89 21.00 -25.65 -0.92
N ASN A 90 20.97 -25.36 -2.22
CA ASN A 90 22.17 -25.24 -3.04
C ASN A 90 22.84 -23.86 -2.83
N PRO A 91 24.08 -23.81 -2.24
CA PRO A 91 24.76 -22.55 -2.00
C PRO A 91 25.09 -21.77 -3.28
N GLU A 92 25.19 -22.45 -4.43
CA GLU A 92 25.43 -21.76 -5.71
C GLU A 92 24.18 -21.00 -6.22
N VAL A 93 22.97 -21.44 -5.85
CA VAL A 93 21.73 -20.68 -6.08
C VAL A 93 21.77 -19.38 -5.28
N ARG A 94 22.05 -19.44 -3.97
CA ARG A 94 22.16 -18.24 -3.12
C ARG A 94 23.19 -17.25 -3.64
N LYS A 95 24.38 -17.74 -4.04
CA LYS A 95 25.41 -16.90 -4.67
C LYS A 95 24.94 -16.28 -6.00
N ALA A 96 24.16 -17.02 -6.78
CA ALA A 96 23.62 -16.51 -8.04
C ALA A 96 22.58 -15.39 -7.78
N ILE A 97 21.72 -15.54 -6.77
CA ILE A 97 20.77 -14.52 -6.36
C ILE A 97 21.48 -13.25 -5.87
N PHE A 98 22.57 -13.38 -5.08
CA PHE A 98 23.36 -12.21 -4.67
C PHE A 98 23.93 -11.45 -5.86
N LYS A 99 24.41 -12.16 -6.89
CA LYS A 99 24.89 -11.51 -8.12
C LYS A 99 23.78 -10.80 -8.89
N VAL A 100 22.57 -11.33 -8.88
CA VAL A 100 21.41 -10.65 -9.48
C VAL A 100 21.08 -9.39 -8.69
N ALA A 101 21.09 -9.46 -7.37
CA ALA A 101 20.89 -8.30 -6.50
C ALA A 101 21.99 -7.23 -6.74
N ASP A 102 23.26 -7.65 -6.74
CA ASP A 102 24.40 -6.76 -7.03
C ASP A 102 24.21 -6.05 -8.38
N PHE A 103 23.82 -6.76 -9.43
CA PHE A 103 23.59 -6.18 -10.76
C PHE A 103 22.59 -5.02 -10.74
N TRP A 104 21.45 -5.17 -10.07
CA TRP A 104 20.44 -4.13 -9.99
C TRP A 104 20.87 -2.95 -9.11
N LEU A 105 21.55 -3.25 -8.00
CA LEU A 105 22.07 -2.22 -7.08
C LEU A 105 23.20 -1.40 -7.72
N GLU A 106 24.06 -2.03 -8.52
CA GLU A 106 25.09 -1.34 -9.30
C GLU A 106 24.50 -0.45 -10.40
N LEU A 107 23.34 -0.82 -10.98
CA LEU A 107 22.58 0.03 -11.88
C LEU A 107 21.96 1.26 -11.17
N GLY A 108 21.96 1.27 -9.85
CA GLY A 108 21.55 2.41 -9.04
C GLY A 108 20.12 2.38 -8.52
N VAL A 109 19.43 1.22 -8.51
CA VAL A 109 18.13 1.11 -7.84
C VAL A 109 18.27 1.33 -6.33
N ASP A 110 17.24 1.91 -5.71
CA ASP A 110 17.26 2.29 -4.30
C ASP A 110 16.72 1.17 -3.38
N GLY A 111 16.12 0.15 -3.95
CA GLY A 111 15.60 -0.99 -3.20
C GLY A 111 15.06 -2.09 -4.10
N MET A 112 14.63 -3.17 -3.47
CA MET A 112 14.07 -4.33 -4.14
C MET A 112 12.82 -4.84 -3.43
N ARG A 113 11.79 -5.18 -4.21
CA ARG A 113 10.67 -5.98 -3.76
C ARG A 113 11.01 -7.46 -3.96
N LEU A 114 11.06 -8.19 -2.87
CA LEU A 114 11.32 -9.63 -2.88
C LEU A 114 9.99 -10.37 -3.08
N ASP A 115 9.82 -10.92 -4.28
CA ASP A 115 8.65 -11.69 -4.66
C ASP A 115 8.62 -13.03 -3.93
N ALA A 116 7.45 -13.42 -3.42
CA ALA A 116 7.16 -14.76 -2.93
C ALA A 116 8.16 -15.30 -1.88
N VAL A 117 8.64 -14.45 -0.98
CA VAL A 117 9.66 -14.82 0.02
C VAL A 117 9.25 -15.93 1.00
N PRO A 118 7.97 -16.20 1.33
CA PRO A 118 7.63 -17.30 2.23
C PRO A 118 8.01 -18.70 1.73
N TYR A 119 8.26 -18.88 0.44
CA TYR A 119 8.26 -20.18 -0.23
C TYR A 119 9.64 -20.69 -0.67
N LEU A 120 10.74 -20.13 -0.14
CA LEU A 120 12.10 -20.38 -0.62
C LEU A 120 12.65 -21.78 -0.32
N TYR A 121 12.09 -22.48 0.65
CA TYR A 121 12.58 -23.79 1.08
C TYR A 121 11.44 -24.81 1.20
N GLU A 122 11.74 -26.07 0.91
CA GLU A 122 10.82 -27.19 1.05
C GLU A 122 11.31 -28.15 2.14
N ARG A 123 10.38 -28.51 3.06
CA ARG A 123 10.64 -29.50 4.12
C ARG A 123 9.46 -30.46 4.26
N GLU A 124 9.76 -31.74 4.29
CA GLU A 124 8.74 -32.78 4.51
C GLU A 124 8.05 -32.58 5.86
N GLY A 125 6.71 -32.74 5.88
CA GLY A 125 5.91 -32.58 7.08
C GLY A 125 5.67 -31.12 7.49
N THR A 126 5.91 -30.18 6.57
CA THR A 126 5.63 -28.74 6.75
C THR A 126 4.79 -28.19 5.59
N SER A 127 4.22 -26.99 5.77
CA SER A 127 3.54 -26.27 4.69
C SER A 127 4.49 -25.76 3.60
N CYS A 128 5.80 -25.85 3.78
CA CYS A 128 6.83 -25.21 2.96
C CYS A 128 6.64 -23.68 2.88
N GLU A 129 6.21 -23.08 3.97
CA GLU A 129 6.02 -21.62 4.11
C GLU A 129 6.66 -21.14 5.42
N ASN A 130 7.23 -19.93 5.43
CA ASN A 130 7.77 -19.26 6.62
C ASN A 130 8.82 -20.10 7.39
N LEU A 131 9.62 -20.89 6.68
CA LEU A 131 10.59 -21.76 7.33
C LEU A 131 11.77 -20.96 7.92
N PRO A 132 12.40 -21.44 9.01
CA PRO A 132 13.55 -20.77 9.64
C PRO A 132 14.71 -20.52 8.68
N GLU A 133 14.91 -21.41 7.69
CA GLU A 133 15.94 -21.28 6.67
C GLU A 133 15.67 -20.07 5.75
N THR A 134 14.41 -19.74 5.48
CA THR A 134 14.02 -18.54 4.74
C THR A 134 14.48 -17.28 5.47
N HIS A 135 14.22 -17.18 6.77
CA HIS A 135 14.65 -16.07 7.60
C HIS A 135 16.19 -15.98 7.70
N ALA A 136 16.86 -17.12 7.83
CA ALA A 136 18.34 -17.16 7.81
C ALA A 136 18.91 -16.61 6.49
N PHE A 137 18.31 -16.98 5.35
CA PHE A 137 18.71 -16.45 4.04
C PHE A 137 18.43 -14.94 3.92
N LEU A 138 17.29 -14.45 4.41
CA LEU A 138 16.96 -13.02 4.36
C LEU A 138 17.95 -12.19 5.19
N LYS A 139 18.37 -12.68 6.35
CA LYS A 139 19.45 -12.05 7.16
C LYS A 139 20.78 -12.04 6.42
N GLU A 140 21.10 -13.12 5.70
CA GLU A 140 22.32 -13.19 4.88
C GLU A 140 22.25 -12.18 3.71
N LEU A 141 21.12 -12.11 3.01
CA LEU A 141 20.91 -11.15 1.92
C LEU A 141 20.94 -9.70 2.43
N ARG A 142 20.26 -9.41 3.55
CA ARG A 142 20.25 -8.09 4.15
C ARG A 142 21.65 -7.62 4.51
N ARG A 143 22.44 -8.45 5.19
CA ARG A 143 23.84 -8.15 5.55
C ARG A 143 24.68 -7.92 4.30
N HIS A 144 24.56 -8.77 3.26
CA HIS A 144 25.28 -8.62 2.00
C HIS A 144 25.02 -7.24 1.35
N ILE A 145 23.77 -6.78 1.39
CA ILE A 145 23.38 -5.49 0.82
C ILE A 145 23.88 -4.34 1.69
N ASP A 146 23.68 -4.38 3.00
CA ASP A 146 24.07 -3.29 3.90
C ASP A 146 25.58 -3.04 3.89
N GLU A 147 26.39 -4.09 3.79
CA GLU A 147 27.86 -4.00 3.75
C GLU A 147 28.37 -3.33 2.46
N ARG A 148 27.64 -3.45 1.35
CA ARG A 148 28.12 -3.04 0.01
C ARG A 148 27.39 -1.84 -0.56
N TYR A 149 26.12 -1.71 -0.23
CA TYR A 149 25.21 -0.74 -0.85
C TYR A 149 24.43 0.02 0.25
N PRO A 150 25.03 1.04 0.87
CA PRO A 150 24.35 1.78 1.93
C PRO A 150 23.05 2.43 1.45
N ASN A 151 22.09 2.55 2.37
CA ASN A 151 20.79 3.20 2.11
C ASN A 151 19.96 2.50 1.02
N ARG A 152 19.94 1.18 1.01
CA ARG A 152 19.07 0.37 0.15
C ARG A 152 17.98 -0.28 0.97
N MET A 153 16.82 -0.51 0.35
CA MET A 153 15.64 -1.04 1.02
C MET A 153 15.27 -2.42 0.45
N LEU A 154 14.88 -3.32 1.34
CA LEU A 154 14.22 -4.58 0.99
C LEU A 154 12.76 -4.52 1.43
N LEU A 155 11.85 -4.88 0.53
CA LEU A 155 10.42 -4.96 0.75
C LEU A 155 9.98 -6.42 0.53
N ALA A 156 9.46 -7.07 1.56
CA ALA A 156 8.96 -8.43 1.48
C ALA A 156 7.53 -8.48 0.93
N GLU A 157 7.31 -9.39 -0.03
CA GLU A 157 5.97 -9.86 -0.36
C GLU A 157 5.69 -11.15 0.40
N ALA A 158 5.08 -11.02 1.56
CA ALA A 158 4.63 -12.10 2.41
C ALA A 158 3.12 -11.98 2.63
N ASN A 159 2.33 -12.70 1.82
CA ASN A 159 0.87 -12.75 1.97
C ASN A 159 0.55 -13.75 3.09
N GLN A 160 0.65 -13.31 4.32
CA GLN A 160 0.50 -14.09 5.54
C GLN A 160 -0.35 -13.32 6.56
N TRP A 161 -0.82 -14.01 7.59
CA TRP A 161 -1.41 -13.35 8.75
C TRP A 161 -0.38 -12.42 9.41
N PRO A 162 -0.81 -11.36 10.13
CA PRO A 162 0.13 -10.37 10.68
C PRO A 162 1.22 -11.01 11.56
N GLU A 163 0.86 -12.02 12.35
CA GLU A 163 1.77 -12.75 13.22
C GLU A 163 2.89 -13.47 12.43
N ASP A 164 2.56 -14.02 11.26
CA ASP A 164 3.49 -14.71 10.38
C ASP A 164 4.25 -13.76 9.45
N ALA A 165 3.73 -12.54 9.24
CA ALA A 165 4.38 -11.52 8.41
C ALA A 165 5.41 -10.69 9.20
N VAL A 166 5.21 -10.47 10.49
CA VAL A 166 6.15 -9.69 11.34
C VAL A 166 7.56 -10.31 11.37
N PRO A 167 7.75 -11.64 11.43
CA PRO A 167 9.09 -12.24 11.37
C PRO A 167 9.94 -11.82 10.18
N TYR A 168 9.36 -11.36 9.06
CA TYR A 168 10.11 -10.87 7.90
C TYR A 168 10.84 -9.55 8.12
N PHE A 169 10.60 -8.88 9.24
CA PHE A 169 11.41 -7.74 9.68
C PHE A 169 12.63 -8.20 10.51
N GLY A 170 12.61 -9.44 11.05
CA GLY A 170 13.56 -9.91 12.03
C GLY A 170 13.65 -8.98 13.26
N ASP A 171 14.82 -8.80 13.81
CA ASP A 171 15.13 -7.75 14.80
C ASP A 171 15.57 -6.44 14.11
N GLY A 172 15.04 -6.13 12.92
CA GLY A 172 15.49 -5.06 12.05
C GLY A 172 16.62 -5.48 11.10
N ASP A 173 16.93 -6.79 11.02
CA ASP A 173 18.04 -7.38 10.28
C ASP A 173 17.61 -8.25 9.08
N GLU A 174 16.31 -8.24 8.74
CA GLU A 174 15.75 -8.85 7.53
C GLU A 174 15.24 -7.76 6.58
N CYS A 175 13.95 -7.74 6.23
CA CYS A 175 13.40 -6.72 5.35
C CYS A 175 13.09 -5.42 6.10
N HIS A 176 13.25 -4.29 5.43
CA HIS A 176 12.90 -2.97 5.97
C HIS A 176 11.40 -2.75 5.94
N MET A 177 10.72 -3.35 4.95
CA MET A 177 9.29 -3.25 4.76
C MET A 177 8.69 -4.61 4.43
N ALA A 178 7.43 -4.81 4.79
CA ALA A 178 6.59 -5.89 4.34
C ALA A 178 5.19 -5.36 4.01
N TYR A 179 4.49 -5.99 3.07
CA TYR A 179 3.10 -5.64 2.79
C TYR A 179 2.17 -6.16 3.87
N HIS A 180 1.24 -5.32 4.31
CA HIS A 180 0.17 -5.71 5.21
C HIS A 180 -1.04 -6.22 4.40
N PHE A 181 -0.96 -7.44 3.90
CA PHE A 181 -2.01 -8.03 3.06
C PHE A 181 -3.37 -8.15 3.77
N PRO A 182 -3.47 -8.55 5.06
CA PRO A 182 -4.76 -8.73 5.72
C PRO A 182 -5.59 -7.45 5.86
N LEU A 183 -4.98 -6.27 5.87
CA LEU A 183 -5.69 -4.99 5.98
C LEU A 183 -6.49 -4.68 4.69
N MET A 184 -5.96 -5.03 3.53
CA MET A 184 -6.58 -4.70 2.24
C MET A 184 -8.03 -5.23 2.12
N PRO A 185 -8.32 -6.55 2.25
CA PRO A 185 -9.69 -7.05 2.15
C PRO A 185 -10.60 -6.47 3.24
N ARG A 186 -10.07 -6.17 4.42
CA ARG A 186 -10.87 -5.64 5.53
C ARG A 186 -11.31 -4.21 5.33
N LEU A 187 -10.54 -3.39 4.63
CA LEU A 187 -10.98 -2.06 4.18
C LEU A 187 -12.21 -2.17 3.26
N PHE A 188 -12.17 -3.07 2.27
CA PHE A 188 -13.33 -3.32 1.39
C PHE A 188 -14.51 -3.95 2.14
N MET A 189 -14.22 -4.82 3.11
CA MET A 189 -15.23 -5.43 3.97
C MET A 189 -15.96 -4.35 4.79
N SER A 190 -15.21 -3.47 5.46
CA SER A 190 -15.76 -2.32 6.21
C SER A 190 -16.59 -1.41 5.33
N ALA A 191 -16.12 -1.09 4.13
CA ALA A 191 -16.86 -0.25 3.20
C ALA A 191 -18.19 -0.88 2.75
N ARG A 192 -18.27 -2.22 2.65
CA ARG A 192 -19.49 -2.92 2.21
C ARG A 192 -20.42 -3.29 3.35
N MET A 193 -19.88 -3.58 4.52
CA MET A 193 -20.66 -3.83 5.75
C MET A 193 -21.17 -2.53 6.36
N GLU A 194 -20.60 -1.40 5.97
CA GLU A 194 -20.79 -0.10 6.62
C GLU A 194 -20.43 -0.16 8.12
N ASP A 195 -19.32 -0.84 8.45
CA ASP A 195 -18.89 -1.09 9.82
C ASP A 195 -17.36 -0.94 9.93
N SER A 196 -16.90 -0.28 10.99
CA SER A 196 -15.48 -0.05 11.23
C SER A 196 -14.74 -1.28 11.79
N PHE A 197 -15.47 -2.23 12.35
CA PHE A 197 -14.92 -3.38 13.08
C PHE A 197 -13.88 -4.18 12.29
N PRO A 198 -14.07 -4.54 10.99
CA PRO A 198 -13.06 -5.33 10.28
C PRO A 198 -11.68 -4.66 10.21
N VAL A 199 -11.64 -3.32 10.16
CA VAL A 199 -10.37 -2.57 10.13
C VAL A 199 -9.75 -2.44 11.51
N THR A 200 -10.55 -2.15 12.53
CA THR A 200 -10.04 -2.05 13.91
C THR A 200 -9.52 -3.39 14.40
N ASP A 201 -10.29 -4.45 14.18
CA ASP A 201 -9.96 -5.82 14.61
C ASP A 201 -8.60 -6.29 14.05
N ILE A 202 -8.36 -6.15 12.74
CA ILE A 202 -7.09 -6.60 12.16
C ILE A 202 -5.89 -5.74 12.58
N LEU A 203 -6.09 -4.45 12.80
CA LEU A 203 -5.00 -3.58 13.23
C LEU A 203 -4.67 -3.79 14.72
N GLU A 204 -5.65 -4.10 15.56
CA GLU A 204 -5.43 -4.50 16.96
C GLU A 204 -4.73 -5.86 17.10
N GLN A 205 -4.96 -6.77 16.15
CA GLN A 205 -4.26 -8.06 16.08
C GLN A 205 -2.86 -7.96 15.47
N THR A 206 -2.52 -6.82 14.85
CA THR A 206 -1.21 -6.65 14.21
C THR A 206 -0.13 -6.39 15.26
N PRO A 207 0.89 -7.27 15.40
CA PRO A 207 1.97 -7.06 16.36
C PRO A 207 2.80 -5.82 16.03
N GLU A 208 3.51 -5.30 17.03
CA GLU A 208 4.49 -4.25 16.84
C GLU A 208 5.65 -4.72 15.95
N ILE A 209 6.18 -3.80 15.17
CA ILE A 209 7.32 -4.03 14.27
C ILE A 209 8.58 -3.34 14.82
N PRO A 210 9.79 -3.79 14.48
CA PRO A 210 11.02 -3.15 14.92
C PRO A 210 11.10 -1.67 14.55
N GLU A 211 11.79 -0.89 15.38
CA GLU A 211 12.08 0.51 15.08
C GLU A 211 12.81 0.65 13.73
N GLY A 212 12.37 1.58 12.90
CA GLY A 212 12.90 1.78 11.57
C GLY A 212 12.30 0.88 10.48
N ALA A 213 11.54 -0.15 10.84
CA ALA A 213 10.73 -0.93 9.91
C ALA A 213 9.41 -0.26 9.59
N GLN A 214 8.76 -0.66 8.50
CA GLN A 214 7.48 -0.08 8.10
C GLN A 214 6.60 -1.05 7.31
N TRP A 215 5.31 -1.06 7.58
CA TRP A 215 4.33 -1.71 6.74
C TRP A 215 4.13 -0.97 5.42
N GLY A 216 3.98 -1.70 4.32
CA GLY A 216 3.43 -1.20 3.07
C GLY A 216 1.94 -1.52 3.02
N ILE A 217 1.08 -0.51 2.89
CA ILE A 217 -0.37 -0.70 2.82
C ILE A 217 -0.90 -0.27 1.45
N PHE A 218 -1.90 -0.95 0.95
CA PHE A 218 -2.42 -0.73 -0.41
C PHE A 218 -3.89 -1.12 -0.51
N LEU A 219 -4.61 -0.51 -1.45
CA LEU A 219 -5.99 -0.88 -1.77
C LEU A 219 -6.04 -1.94 -2.88
N ARG A 220 -5.26 -1.74 -3.93
CA ARG A 220 -5.14 -2.66 -5.05
C ARG A 220 -3.69 -2.75 -5.50
N ASN A 221 -3.40 -3.85 -6.22
CA ASN A 221 -2.11 -4.12 -6.85
C ASN A 221 -2.32 -4.77 -8.24
N HIS A 222 -1.26 -5.31 -8.82
CA HIS A 222 -1.25 -6.01 -10.11
C HIS A 222 -1.84 -7.43 -10.05
N ASP A 223 -2.19 -7.92 -8.87
CA ASP A 223 -2.78 -9.23 -8.63
C ASP A 223 -4.26 -9.11 -8.21
N GLU A 224 -4.88 -10.20 -7.85
CA GLU A 224 -6.22 -10.22 -7.28
C GLU A 224 -6.27 -9.50 -5.93
N LEU A 225 -7.44 -8.99 -5.55
CA LEU A 225 -7.75 -8.71 -4.16
C LEU A 225 -7.79 -10.06 -3.45
N THR A 226 -6.67 -10.46 -2.86
CA THR A 226 -6.55 -11.78 -2.25
C THR A 226 -7.44 -11.90 -1.01
N LEU A 227 -8.10 -13.05 -0.90
CA LEU A 227 -8.94 -13.45 0.21
C LEU A 227 -8.37 -14.69 0.92
N GLU A 228 -7.04 -14.86 0.86
CA GLU A 228 -6.36 -15.95 1.56
C GLU A 228 -6.31 -15.71 3.07
N MET A 229 -6.03 -14.46 3.47
CA MET A 229 -5.90 -14.06 4.88
C MET A 229 -7.23 -13.51 5.44
N VAL A 230 -8.30 -14.20 5.14
CA VAL A 230 -9.65 -14.00 5.71
C VAL A 230 -10.26 -15.37 6.05
N THR A 231 -11.25 -15.40 6.92
CA THR A 231 -11.99 -16.64 7.22
C THR A 231 -12.84 -17.06 6.03
N ASP A 232 -13.26 -18.33 5.98
CA ASP A 232 -14.14 -18.84 4.92
C ASP A 232 -15.46 -18.07 4.86
N GLN A 233 -16.01 -17.67 6.00
CA GLN A 233 -17.24 -16.90 6.09
C GLN A 233 -17.06 -15.49 5.51
N GLU A 234 -15.95 -14.84 5.81
CA GLU A 234 -15.58 -13.54 5.24
C GLU A 234 -15.36 -13.64 3.73
N ARG A 235 -14.68 -14.70 3.27
CA ARG A 235 -14.47 -14.97 1.84
C ARG A 235 -15.78 -15.12 1.08
N ASP A 236 -16.70 -15.93 1.62
CA ASP A 236 -18.03 -16.13 1.03
C ASP A 236 -18.83 -14.83 1.00
N TYR A 237 -18.72 -14.01 2.05
CA TYR A 237 -19.32 -12.68 2.07
C TYR A 237 -18.76 -11.79 0.97
N MET A 238 -17.42 -11.70 0.87
CA MET A 238 -16.74 -10.88 -0.13
C MET A 238 -17.10 -11.29 -1.56
N TYR A 239 -17.13 -12.59 -1.86
CA TYR A 239 -17.60 -13.09 -3.16
C TYR A 239 -19.03 -12.70 -3.45
N ARG A 240 -19.92 -12.82 -2.48
CA ARG A 240 -21.33 -12.46 -2.64
C ARG A 240 -21.56 -10.99 -2.93
N VAL A 241 -20.74 -10.10 -2.36
CA VAL A 241 -20.95 -8.65 -2.46
C VAL A 241 -20.12 -7.99 -3.57
N TYR A 242 -18.94 -8.51 -3.90
CA TYR A 242 -18.02 -7.92 -4.88
C TYR A 242 -17.79 -8.76 -6.14
N ALA A 243 -18.07 -10.05 -6.13
CA ALA A 243 -17.75 -10.98 -7.21
C ALA A 243 -18.87 -12.02 -7.43
N ARG A 244 -20.11 -11.53 -7.61
CA ARG A 244 -21.25 -12.39 -7.96
C ARG A 244 -21.05 -13.07 -9.31
N ASP A 245 -20.49 -12.35 -10.30
CA ASP A 245 -20.08 -12.92 -11.56
C ASP A 245 -18.79 -13.73 -11.36
N PRO A 246 -18.77 -15.01 -11.72
CA PRO A 246 -17.56 -15.83 -11.64
C PRO A 246 -16.35 -15.27 -12.39
N HIS A 247 -16.55 -14.49 -13.46
CA HIS A 247 -15.47 -13.83 -14.18
C HIS A 247 -14.69 -12.81 -13.31
N HIS A 248 -15.28 -12.36 -12.20
CA HIS A 248 -14.58 -11.48 -11.25
C HIS A 248 -13.66 -12.24 -10.29
N ARG A 249 -13.70 -13.58 -10.28
CA ARG A 249 -12.91 -14.42 -9.38
C ARG A 249 -11.68 -14.98 -10.07
N VAL A 250 -10.62 -15.14 -9.33
CA VAL A 250 -9.43 -15.88 -9.72
C VAL A 250 -8.73 -16.38 -8.46
N ASN A 251 -8.33 -17.65 -8.45
CA ASN A 251 -7.76 -18.31 -7.28
C ASN A 251 -8.63 -18.06 -6.02
N LEU A 252 -8.03 -17.60 -4.93
CA LEU A 252 -8.77 -17.19 -3.72
C LEU A 252 -8.92 -15.66 -3.64
N GLY A 253 -9.36 -15.02 -4.73
CA GLY A 253 -9.45 -13.56 -4.76
C GLY A 253 -10.38 -12.99 -5.82
N ILE A 254 -10.36 -11.67 -5.93
CA ILE A 254 -11.23 -10.87 -6.80
C ILE A 254 -10.35 -10.03 -7.74
N ARG A 255 -10.42 -10.30 -9.05
CA ARG A 255 -9.63 -9.60 -10.08
C ARG A 255 -10.34 -8.36 -10.62
N ARG A 256 -10.53 -7.38 -9.74
CA ARG A 256 -11.13 -6.08 -10.08
C ARG A 256 -10.22 -4.94 -9.64
N ARG A 257 -10.23 -3.81 -10.35
CA ARG A 257 -9.58 -2.57 -9.93
C ARG A 257 -10.38 -1.81 -8.88
N LEU A 258 -9.78 -0.76 -8.30
CA LEU A 258 -10.37 0.03 -7.23
C LEU A 258 -11.71 0.67 -7.63
N ALA A 259 -11.76 1.40 -8.74
CA ALA A 259 -12.95 2.10 -9.17
C ALA A 259 -14.14 1.15 -9.43
N PRO A 260 -13.99 0.01 -10.16
CA PRO A 260 -15.06 -0.97 -10.30
C PRO A 260 -15.50 -1.63 -8.99
N LEU A 261 -14.59 -1.90 -8.06
CA LEU A 261 -14.96 -2.45 -6.74
C LEU A 261 -15.84 -1.48 -5.93
N LEU A 262 -15.63 -0.19 -6.11
CA LEU A 262 -16.37 0.87 -5.42
C LEU A 262 -17.51 1.44 -6.27
N GLU A 263 -17.94 0.71 -7.32
CA GLU A 263 -19.08 1.09 -8.19
C GLU A 263 -18.84 2.47 -8.85
N ASN A 264 -17.59 2.85 -9.10
CA ASN A 264 -17.15 4.15 -9.59
C ASN A 264 -17.66 5.35 -8.77
N ASP A 265 -18.05 5.10 -7.51
CA ASP A 265 -18.52 6.14 -6.59
C ASP A 265 -17.32 6.97 -6.11
N ARG A 266 -17.29 8.21 -6.53
CA ARG A 266 -16.20 9.15 -6.23
C ARG A 266 -15.98 9.33 -4.73
N ARG A 267 -17.02 9.39 -3.91
CA ARG A 267 -16.89 9.56 -2.45
C ARG A 267 -16.29 8.33 -1.79
N LYS A 268 -16.73 7.15 -2.20
CA LYS A 268 -16.13 5.90 -1.70
C LYS A 268 -14.66 5.79 -2.09
N ILE A 269 -14.29 6.17 -3.32
CA ILE A 269 -12.90 6.18 -3.78
C ILE A 269 -12.05 7.16 -2.94
N GLU A 270 -12.56 8.35 -2.67
CA GLU A 270 -11.90 9.33 -1.82
C GLU A 270 -11.78 8.86 -0.37
N LEU A 271 -12.82 8.31 0.22
CA LEU A 271 -12.81 7.75 1.57
C LEU A 271 -11.74 6.65 1.71
N MET A 272 -11.74 5.67 0.79
CA MET A 272 -10.78 4.56 0.84
C MET A 272 -9.34 5.04 0.69
N ASN A 273 -9.08 5.99 -0.19
CA ASN A 273 -7.77 6.60 -0.31
C ASN A 273 -7.40 7.46 0.91
N ALA A 274 -8.34 8.22 1.49
CA ALA A 274 -8.09 8.97 2.72
C ALA A 274 -7.68 8.04 3.87
N LEU A 275 -8.30 6.87 3.99
CA LEU A 275 -7.90 5.83 4.94
C LEU A 275 -6.54 5.25 4.61
N LEU A 276 -6.27 4.91 3.33
CA LEU A 276 -4.95 4.45 2.89
C LEU A 276 -3.84 5.44 3.27
N PHE A 277 -4.11 6.73 3.20
CA PHE A 277 -3.13 7.79 3.49
C PHE A 277 -3.09 8.22 4.96
N SER A 278 -3.96 7.72 5.81
CA SER A 278 -3.99 8.08 7.24
C SER A 278 -3.70 6.91 8.20
N LEU A 279 -3.96 5.68 7.80
CA LEU A 279 -3.63 4.48 8.57
C LEU A 279 -2.12 4.26 8.70
N PRO A 280 -1.66 3.45 9.69
CA PRO A 280 -0.24 3.14 9.87
C PRO A 280 0.33 2.42 8.65
N GLY A 281 1.43 2.92 8.14
CA GLY A 281 2.13 2.33 7.00
C GLY A 281 2.46 3.33 5.91
N THR A 282 3.24 2.86 4.95
CA THR A 282 3.53 3.58 3.70
C THR A 282 2.46 3.25 2.67
N PRO A 283 1.68 4.23 2.19
CA PRO A 283 0.66 3.98 1.18
C PRO A 283 1.31 3.65 -0.17
N VAL A 284 0.84 2.58 -0.79
CA VAL A 284 1.23 2.15 -2.14
C VAL A 284 0.02 2.29 -3.05
N ILE A 285 0.17 3.09 -4.11
CA ILE A 285 -0.87 3.33 -5.10
C ILE A 285 -0.61 2.43 -6.30
N TYR A 286 -1.63 1.73 -6.75
CA TYR A 286 -1.56 1.01 -8.02
C TYR A 286 -1.79 1.98 -9.18
N TYR A 287 -0.96 1.92 -10.24
CA TYR A 287 -1.07 2.84 -11.38
C TYR A 287 -2.48 2.84 -11.97
N GLY A 288 -2.98 4.02 -12.29
CA GLY A 288 -4.32 4.23 -12.82
C GLY A 288 -5.42 4.38 -11.78
N ASP A 289 -5.20 4.01 -10.51
CA ASP A 289 -6.19 4.25 -9.45
C ASP A 289 -6.38 5.76 -9.21
N GLU A 290 -5.33 6.56 -9.42
CA GLU A 290 -5.35 8.02 -9.30
C GLU A 290 -6.22 8.73 -10.35
N ILE A 291 -6.62 8.03 -11.41
CA ILE A 291 -7.57 8.52 -12.42
C ILE A 291 -8.87 7.71 -12.47
N GLY A 292 -9.04 6.73 -11.57
CA GLY A 292 -10.22 5.87 -11.56
C GLY A 292 -10.28 4.89 -12.74
N MET A 293 -9.13 4.34 -13.16
CA MET A 293 -9.05 3.37 -14.25
C MET A 293 -9.88 2.12 -13.96
N GLY A 294 -10.61 1.65 -14.96
CA GLY A 294 -11.35 0.39 -14.91
C GLY A 294 -10.50 -0.85 -15.22
N ASP A 295 -11.16 -1.99 -15.32
CA ASP A 295 -10.56 -3.28 -15.65
C ASP A 295 -11.28 -3.96 -16.81
N ASN A 296 -10.69 -5.07 -17.30
CA ASN A 296 -11.29 -5.94 -18.31
C ASN A 296 -11.35 -7.38 -17.80
N VAL A 297 -12.46 -7.77 -17.22
CA VAL A 297 -12.68 -9.08 -16.59
C VAL A 297 -12.68 -10.25 -17.57
N TYR A 298 -12.75 -9.99 -18.87
CA TYR A 298 -12.74 -11.02 -19.91
C TYR A 298 -11.34 -11.47 -20.32
N LEU A 299 -10.30 -10.78 -19.85
CA LEU A 299 -8.93 -11.22 -20.04
C LEU A 299 -8.61 -12.34 -19.03
N GLY A 300 -7.84 -13.33 -19.48
CA GLY A 300 -7.45 -14.46 -18.66
C GLY A 300 -6.55 -14.06 -17.47
N ASP A 301 -6.48 -14.91 -16.45
CA ASP A 301 -5.69 -14.70 -15.24
C ASP A 301 -6.00 -13.33 -14.61
N ARG A 302 -4.99 -12.61 -14.15
CA ARG A 302 -5.04 -11.25 -13.59
C ARG A 302 -4.82 -10.14 -14.62
N ASN A 303 -4.74 -10.52 -15.90
CA ASN A 303 -4.45 -9.57 -16.99
C ASN A 303 -5.47 -8.43 -17.10
N GLY A 304 -6.71 -8.66 -16.66
CA GLY A 304 -7.76 -7.65 -16.68
C GLY A 304 -7.44 -6.39 -15.86
N VAL A 305 -6.63 -6.51 -14.81
CA VAL A 305 -6.18 -5.38 -13.98
C VAL A 305 -4.80 -4.84 -14.39
N ARG A 306 -4.14 -5.45 -15.40
CA ARG A 306 -2.78 -5.12 -15.88
C ARG A 306 -2.76 -4.43 -17.24
N THR A 307 -3.87 -3.85 -17.65
CA THR A 307 -4.03 -3.19 -18.96
C THR A 307 -3.16 -1.93 -19.06
N PRO A 308 -2.84 -1.45 -20.29
CA PRO A 308 -2.03 -0.26 -20.49
C PRO A 308 -2.55 0.97 -19.75
N MET A 309 -1.64 1.77 -19.19
CA MET A 309 -1.98 3.06 -18.57
C MET A 309 -2.62 4.00 -19.58
N GLN A 310 -3.67 4.70 -19.16
CA GLN A 310 -4.44 5.62 -19.99
C GLN A 310 -3.90 7.05 -19.86
N TRP A 311 -2.98 7.44 -20.78
CA TRP A 311 -2.32 8.73 -20.73
C TRP A 311 -3.13 9.85 -21.40
N SER A 312 -3.76 9.55 -22.56
CA SER A 312 -4.51 10.53 -23.34
C SER A 312 -5.66 9.85 -24.10
N PRO A 313 -6.57 10.64 -24.75
CA PRO A 313 -7.63 10.09 -25.60
C PRO A 313 -7.13 9.55 -26.96
N ASP A 314 -5.83 9.66 -27.25
CA ASP A 314 -5.26 9.23 -28.52
C ASP A 314 -5.13 7.69 -28.64
N ARG A 315 -4.76 7.22 -29.82
CA ARG A 315 -4.57 5.81 -30.13
C ARG A 315 -3.74 5.09 -29.07
N ASN A 316 -4.23 3.92 -28.64
CA ASN A 316 -3.66 3.11 -27.55
C ASN A 316 -3.49 3.89 -26.24
N ALA A 317 -4.34 4.88 -26.00
CA ALA A 317 -4.25 5.76 -24.83
C ALA A 317 -2.87 6.46 -24.69
N SER A 318 -2.18 6.69 -25.78
CA SER A 318 -0.77 7.15 -25.85
C SER A 318 0.23 6.26 -25.08
N PHE A 319 -0.14 5.05 -24.74
CA PHE A 319 0.76 4.08 -24.09
C PHE A 319 1.83 3.56 -25.06
N SER A 320 1.45 3.34 -26.32
CA SER A 320 2.33 2.80 -27.36
C SER A 320 1.98 3.34 -28.75
N ALA A 321 2.98 3.57 -29.56
CA ALA A 321 2.84 3.91 -30.99
C ALA A 321 2.56 2.66 -31.89
N ALA A 322 2.58 1.46 -31.33
CA ALA A 322 2.34 0.22 -32.06
C ALA A 322 0.91 0.15 -32.63
N ASN A 323 0.68 -0.76 -33.58
CA ASN A 323 -0.68 -1.10 -33.94
C ASN A 323 -1.43 -1.70 -32.76
N PRO A 324 -2.75 -1.42 -32.58
CA PRO A 324 -3.51 -1.95 -31.46
C PRO A 324 -3.42 -3.48 -31.29
N GLN A 325 -3.35 -4.23 -32.40
CA GLN A 325 -3.17 -5.69 -32.36
C GLN A 325 -1.77 -6.14 -31.89
N GLY A 326 -0.80 -5.21 -31.85
CA GLY A 326 0.55 -5.47 -31.37
C GLY A 326 0.73 -5.23 -29.86
N LEU A 327 -0.29 -4.74 -29.19
CA LEU A 327 -0.28 -4.61 -27.72
C LEU A 327 -0.38 -5.99 -27.09
N TYR A 328 0.41 -6.24 -26.05
CA TYR A 328 0.33 -7.48 -25.26
C TYR A 328 -1.05 -7.61 -24.57
N LEU A 329 -1.56 -6.53 -24.01
CA LEU A 329 -2.90 -6.41 -23.47
C LEU A 329 -3.61 -5.22 -24.11
N PRO A 330 -4.92 -5.29 -24.38
CA PRO A 330 -5.68 -4.19 -24.97
C PRO A 330 -5.88 -3.06 -23.96
N VAL A 331 -6.12 -1.85 -24.47
CA VAL A 331 -6.62 -0.72 -23.66
C VAL A 331 -8.07 -0.97 -23.23
N ILE A 332 -8.51 -0.30 -22.17
CA ILE A 332 -9.91 -0.40 -21.71
C ILE A 332 -10.82 0.38 -22.66
N ILE A 333 -11.83 -0.31 -23.17
CA ILE A 333 -12.87 0.24 -24.07
C ILE A 333 -14.28 0.13 -23.48
N ASP A 334 -14.39 -0.30 -22.22
CA ASP A 334 -15.66 -0.28 -21.50
C ASP A 334 -16.20 1.16 -21.47
N PRO A 335 -17.48 1.41 -21.79
CA PRO A 335 -18.03 2.76 -21.87
C PRO A 335 -17.86 3.61 -20.59
N GLU A 336 -17.90 2.97 -19.42
CA GLU A 336 -17.76 3.66 -18.14
C GLU A 336 -16.30 4.08 -17.87
N TYR A 337 -15.33 3.29 -18.36
CA TYR A 337 -13.90 3.47 -18.10
C TYR A 337 -13.08 3.74 -19.36
N HIS A 338 -13.73 4.11 -20.45
CA HIS A 338 -13.10 4.27 -21.75
C HIS A 338 -11.92 5.22 -21.72
N PHE A 339 -10.80 4.83 -22.31
CA PHE A 339 -9.57 5.62 -22.26
C PHE A 339 -9.71 7.04 -22.86
N GLU A 340 -10.67 7.28 -23.76
CA GLU A 340 -10.94 8.61 -24.30
C GLU A 340 -11.52 9.58 -23.26
N GLN A 341 -12.12 9.05 -22.17
CA GLN A 341 -12.72 9.85 -21.11
C GLN A 341 -11.92 9.77 -19.81
N VAL A 342 -11.48 8.57 -19.44
CA VAL A 342 -10.67 8.31 -18.24
C VAL A 342 -9.21 8.25 -18.64
N ASN A 343 -8.51 9.36 -18.57
CA ASN A 343 -7.09 9.45 -18.89
C ASN A 343 -6.42 10.61 -18.14
N VAL A 344 -5.09 10.57 -18.09
CA VAL A 344 -4.30 11.57 -17.35
C VAL A 344 -4.49 12.97 -17.92
N GLU A 345 -4.51 13.15 -19.23
CA GLU A 345 -4.65 14.47 -19.88
C GLU A 345 -5.97 15.13 -19.52
N THR A 346 -7.10 14.39 -19.62
CA THR A 346 -8.41 14.87 -19.21
C THR A 346 -8.48 15.23 -17.73
N HIS A 347 -7.87 14.39 -16.87
CA HIS A 347 -7.81 14.65 -15.44
C HIS A 347 -6.92 15.85 -15.08
N GLN A 348 -5.84 16.06 -15.80
CA GLN A 348 -4.98 17.24 -15.61
C GLN A 348 -5.69 18.55 -16.01
N ALA A 349 -6.52 18.51 -17.03
CA ALA A 349 -7.29 19.67 -17.49
C ALA A 349 -8.42 20.07 -16.52
N ASN A 350 -8.85 19.17 -15.62
CA ASN A 350 -9.93 19.40 -14.67
C ASN A 350 -9.40 19.44 -13.22
N SER A 351 -9.34 20.63 -12.62
CA SER A 351 -8.86 20.83 -11.24
C SER A 351 -9.67 20.11 -10.15
N SER A 352 -10.92 19.71 -10.45
CA SER A 352 -11.78 18.94 -9.56
C SER A 352 -11.66 17.42 -9.76
N SER A 353 -10.78 16.96 -10.66
CA SER A 353 -10.58 15.55 -10.94
C SER A 353 -10.02 14.77 -9.74
N LEU A 354 -10.14 13.43 -9.80
CA LEU A 354 -9.55 12.53 -8.82
C LEU A 354 -8.03 12.72 -8.74
N LEU A 355 -7.35 12.91 -9.86
CA LEU A 355 -5.91 13.13 -9.92
C LEU A 355 -5.48 14.36 -9.11
N TRP A 356 -6.18 15.47 -9.23
CA TRP A 356 -5.87 16.68 -8.46
C TRP A 356 -6.20 16.53 -6.98
N TRP A 357 -7.29 15.81 -6.67
CA TRP A 357 -7.63 15.49 -5.30
C TRP A 357 -6.52 14.61 -4.65
N MET A 358 -6.05 13.55 -5.35
CA MET A 358 -4.94 12.71 -4.90
C MET A 358 -3.65 13.52 -4.68
N LYS A 359 -3.32 14.43 -5.60
CA LYS A 359 -2.16 15.32 -5.43
C LYS A 359 -2.26 16.16 -4.16
N ARG A 360 -3.44 16.72 -3.86
CA ARG A 360 -3.66 17.48 -2.62
C ARG A 360 -3.55 16.59 -1.38
N LEU A 361 -4.14 15.41 -1.42
CA LEU A 361 -4.08 14.44 -0.31
C LEU A 361 -2.62 14.07 0.02
N ILE A 362 -1.83 13.73 -1.00
CA ILE A 362 -0.40 13.42 -0.86
C ILE A 362 0.38 14.61 -0.29
N ALA A 363 0.16 15.80 -0.84
CA ALA A 363 0.81 17.01 -0.38
C ALA A 363 0.48 17.33 1.10
N THR A 364 -0.78 17.12 1.48
CA THR A 364 -1.24 17.30 2.87
C THR A 364 -0.59 16.29 3.81
N ARG A 365 -0.62 14.99 3.46
CA ARG A 365 0.04 13.95 4.26
C ARG A 365 1.52 14.25 4.51
N ARG A 366 2.24 14.76 3.51
CA ARG A 366 3.67 15.08 3.62
C ARG A 366 4.00 16.19 4.61
N ARG A 367 3.03 17.00 5.01
CA ARG A 367 3.23 18.08 6.00
C ARG A 367 3.28 17.56 7.43
N TYR A 368 2.63 16.41 7.69
CA TYR A 368 2.48 15.84 9.01
C TYR A 368 3.27 14.56 9.14
N LYS A 369 4.27 14.53 10.01
CA LYS A 369 5.08 13.34 10.28
C LYS A 369 4.28 12.24 10.97
N ALA A 370 3.25 12.63 11.73
CA ALA A 370 2.35 11.70 12.42
C ALA A 370 1.77 10.62 11.50
N PHE A 371 1.43 10.94 10.24
CA PHE A 371 0.94 9.93 9.31
C PHE A 371 1.99 8.89 8.92
N GLY A 372 3.26 9.29 8.83
CA GLY A 372 4.35 8.40 8.40
C GLY A 372 5.06 7.67 9.55
N ARG A 373 5.18 8.31 10.71
CA ARG A 373 5.99 7.84 11.84
C ARG A 373 5.21 7.72 13.14
N GLY A 374 3.99 8.26 13.19
CA GLY A 374 3.21 8.31 14.40
C GLY A 374 2.62 6.96 14.78
N THR A 375 2.36 6.80 16.06
CA THR A 375 1.53 5.72 16.59
C THR A 375 0.09 5.87 16.13
N ILE A 376 -0.71 4.82 16.31
CA ILE A 376 -2.16 4.87 16.13
C ILE A 376 -2.83 4.54 17.45
N ARG A 377 -3.92 5.22 17.74
CA ARG A 377 -4.80 4.91 18.86
C ARG A 377 -6.24 5.11 18.43
N PHE A 378 -7.01 4.04 18.50
CA PHE A 378 -8.43 4.10 18.19
C PHE A 378 -9.19 4.91 19.23
N VAL A 379 -10.15 5.68 18.75
CA VAL A 379 -11.08 6.47 19.55
C VAL A 379 -12.42 5.76 19.55
N SER A 380 -12.95 5.45 20.71
CA SER A 380 -14.24 4.80 20.84
C SER A 380 -15.37 5.75 20.43
N SER A 381 -16.40 5.17 19.81
CA SER A 381 -17.61 5.89 19.37
C SER A 381 -18.86 5.08 19.73
N ASN A 382 -19.98 5.78 19.91
CA ASN A 382 -21.30 5.15 20.05
C ASN A 382 -21.92 4.69 18.71
N ASN A 383 -21.20 4.83 17.61
CA ASN A 383 -21.67 4.51 16.26
C ASN A 383 -20.63 3.64 15.51
N THR A 384 -20.96 2.38 15.23
CA THR A 384 -20.06 1.42 14.57
C THR A 384 -19.77 1.75 13.10
N HIS A 385 -20.58 2.60 12.46
CA HIS A 385 -20.29 3.08 11.09
C HIS A 385 -19.09 4.02 11.04
N ILE A 386 -18.67 4.55 12.18
CA ILE A 386 -17.60 5.55 12.27
C ILE A 386 -16.32 4.88 12.74
N LEU A 387 -15.30 4.99 11.90
CA LEU A 387 -13.91 4.70 12.27
C LEU A 387 -13.26 5.99 12.74
N SER A 388 -12.78 6.00 13.97
CA SER A 388 -12.05 7.14 14.51
C SER A 388 -10.77 6.72 15.22
N PHE A 389 -9.68 7.44 14.96
CA PHE A 389 -8.38 7.20 15.57
C PHE A 389 -7.52 8.47 15.59
N VAL A 390 -6.57 8.50 16.49
CA VAL A 390 -5.56 9.56 16.56
C VAL A 390 -4.20 9.01 16.12
N ARG A 391 -3.52 9.75 15.24
CA ARG A 391 -2.11 9.56 14.89
C ARG A 391 -1.28 10.55 15.69
N GLU A 392 -0.29 10.05 16.42
CA GLU A 392 0.54 10.89 17.29
C GLU A 392 2.02 10.73 16.98
N HIS A 393 2.71 11.86 16.84
CA HIS A 393 4.17 11.91 16.68
C HIS A 393 4.70 13.23 17.23
N GLU A 394 5.54 13.17 18.26
CA GLU A 394 6.01 14.35 18.97
C GLU A 394 4.83 15.26 19.39
N ASP A 395 4.78 16.49 18.91
CA ASP A 395 3.69 17.44 19.21
C ASP A 395 2.51 17.34 18.23
N GLU A 396 2.65 16.57 17.14
CA GLU A 396 1.58 16.41 16.16
C GLU A 396 0.54 15.39 16.64
N LYS A 397 -0.72 15.79 16.64
CA LYS A 397 -1.88 14.94 16.97
C LYS A 397 -2.95 15.11 15.91
N ILE A 398 -3.15 14.08 15.11
CA ILE A 398 -4.11 14.11 14.01
C ILE A 398 -5.25 13.15 14.31
N LEU A 399 -6.43 13.70 14.54
CA LEU A 399 -7.66 12.91 14.65
C LEU A 399 -8.22 12.66 13.25
N VAL A 400 -8.39 11.40 12.92
CA VAL A 400 -9.06 10.95 11.71
C VAL A 400 -10.43 10.41 12.10
N VAL A 401 -11.47 10.85 11.39
CA VAL A 401 -12.84 10.37 11.55
C VAL A 401 -13.40 10.05 10.17
N ALA A 402 -13.87 8.82 9.97
CA ALA A 402 -14.33 8.32 8.68
C ALA A 402 -15.68 7.62 8.82
N ASN A 403 -16.61 7.90 7.91
CA ASN A 403 -17.93 7.31 7.87
C ASN A 403 -18.03 6.28 6.73
N PHE A 404 -18.13 5.01 7.07
CA PHE A 404 -18.34 3.93 6.08
C PHE A 404 -19.79 3.84 5.56
N SER A 405 -20.74 4.49 6.24
CA SER A 405 -22.14 4.41 5.84
C SER A 405 -22.42 5.21 4.57
N ARG A 406 -23.32 4.68 3.74
CA ARG A 406 -23.94 5.41 2.61
C ARG A 406 -24.87 6.56 3.05
N HIS A 407 -25.06 6.73 4.35
CA HIS A 407 -25.88 7.80 4.94
C HIS A 407 -25.02 8.68 5.84
N SER A 408 -25.41 9.95 5.97
CA SER A 408 -24.80 10.81 6.98
C SER A 408 -25.05 10.24 8.37
N GLN A 409 -24.03 10.28 9.22
CA GLN A 409 -24.04 9.70 10.55
C GLN A 409 -23.71 10.75 11.59
N ALA A 410 -24.43 10.73 12.71
CA ALA A 410 -24.04 11.41 13.93
C ALA A 410 -23.30 10.42 14.83
N ALA A 411 -22.26 10.88 15.51
CA ALA A 411 -21.49 10.07 16.43
C ALA A 411 -21.01 10.91 17.62
N ASP A 412 -20.95 10.29 18.77
CA ASP A 412 -20.27 10.81 19.94
C ASP A 412 -18.91 10.10 20.05
N LEU A 413 -17.83 10.86 19.99
CA LEU A 413 -16.46 10.39 20.14
C LEU A 413 -16.00 10.61 21.57
N PHE A 414 -15.34 9.62 22.16
CA PHE A 414 -14.80 9.70 23.52
C PHE A 414 -13.37 10.22 23.45
N LEU A 415 -13.21 11.54 23.65
CA LEU A 415 -11.96 12.30 23.46
C LEU A 415 -11.55 13.06 24.74
N GLU A 416 -11.97 12.59 25.93
CA GLU A 416 -11.76 13.29 27.21
C GLU A 416 -10.27 13.63 27.47
N GLU A 417 -9.35 12.81 27.03
CA GLU A 417 -7.91 13.02 27.16
C GLU A 417 -7.36 14.16 26.30
N PHE A 418 -8.14 14.61 25.30
CA PHE A 418 -7.85 15.80 24.51
C PHE A 418 -8.70 17.00 24.94
N ALA A 419 -9.24 17.00 26.16
CA ALA A 419 -9.87 18.19 26.70
C ALA A 419 -8.91 19.39 26.52
N ASP A 420 -9.46 20.55 26.19
CA ASP A 420 -8.74 21.79 25.86
C ASP A 420 -8.04 21.83 24.48
N TYR A 421 -8.18 20.80 23.66
CA TYR A 421 -7.78 20.89 22.26
C TYR A 421 -8.93 21.38 21.38
N VAL A 422 -8.58 22.12 20.34
CA VAL A 422 -9.50 22.57 19.28
C VAL A 422 -9.16 21.80 18.01
N PRO A 423 -10.07 21.01 17.45
CA PRO A 423 -9.88 20.38 16.17
C PRO A 423 -9.94 21.41 15.03
N GLU A 424 -8.89 21.49 14.22
CA GLU A 424 -8.88 22.26 12.97
C GLU A 424 -8.87 21.29 11.80
N GLU A 425 -9.92 21.33 10.97
CA GLU A 425 -9.99 20.46 9.80
C GLU A 425 -8.91 20.87 8.78
N ILE A 426 -8.07 19.91 8.39
CA ILE A 426 -6.79 20.18 7.70
C ILE A 426 -6.97 20.74 6.29
N PHE A 427 -8.01 20.31 5.55
CA PHE A 427 -8.23 20.73 4.15
C PHE A 427 -8.93 22.09 4.06
N SER A 428 -9.94 22.30 4.88
CA SER A 428 -10.73 23.54 4.90
C SER A 428 -10.15 24.61 5.82
N GLN A 429 -9.25 24.20 6.75
CA GLN A 429 -8.74 25.04 7.84
C GLN A 429 -9.83 25.58 8.75
N SER A 430 -10.98 24.91 8.78
CA SER A 430 -12.10 25.28 9.65
C SER A 430 -11.91 24.76 11.05
N GLN A 431 -12.07 25.63 12.03
CA GLN A 431 -12.04 25.25 13.43
C GLN A 431 -13.38 24.68 13.85
N PHE A 432 -13.33 23.59 14.60
CA PHE A 432 -14.47 22.93 15.20
C PHE A 432 -14.55 23.28 16.70
N PRO A 433 -15.67 23.00 17.37
CA PRO A 433 -15.81 23.27 18.80
C PRO A 433 -14.69 22.61 19.62
N GLN A 434 -14.29 23.29 20.68
CA GLN A 434 -13.29 22.76 21.63
C GLN A 434 -13.75 21.42 22.21
N ILE A 435 -12.82 20.47 22.32
CA ILE A 435 -13.02 19.20 23.02
C ILE A 435 -13.08 19.47 24.52
N THR A 436 -14.02 18.82 25.19
CA THR A 436 -14.23 18.92 26.63
C THR A 436 -14.21 17.52 27.25
N GLU A 437 -14.40 17.42 28.57
CA GLU A 437 -14.59 16.13 29.27
C GLU A 437 -15.88 15.37 28.88
N ARG A 438 -16.75 15.98 28.04
CA ARG A 438 -17.96 15.36 27.55
C ARG A 438 -17.72 14.70 26.19
N PRO A 439 -18.52 13.65 25.84
CA PRO A 439 -18.44 13.07 24.50
C PRO A 439 -18.55 14.14 23.42
N TYR A 440 -17.69 14.04 22.43
CA TYR A 440 -17.58 14.99 21.32
C TYR A 440 -18.51 14.61 20.20
N SER A 441 -19.66 15.30 20.11
CA SER A 441 -20.67 15.03 19.09
C SER A 441 -20.26 15.62 17.74
N ILE A 442 -20.24 14.79 16.70
CA ILE A 442 -19.90 15.17 15.33
C ILE A 442 -20.90 14.59 14.33
N MET A 443 -21.13 15.30 13.23
CA MET A 443 -21.90 14.78 12.09
C MET A 443 -21.00 14.68 10.87
N ILE A 444 -21.03 13.52 10.21
CA ILE A 444 -20.17 13.22 9.06
C ILE A 444 -21.06 12.82 7.88
N GLY A 445 -20.76 13.35 6.70
CA GLY A 445 -21.45 13.03 5.45
C GLY A 445 -21.35 11.55 5.07
N SER A 446 -22.17 11.14 4.13
CA SER A 446 -22.17 9.79 3.53
C SER A 446 -20.83 9.50 2.87
N SER A 447 -20.18 8.39 3.23
CA SER A 447 -18.86 7.99 2.70
C SER A 447 -17.86 9.15 2.73
N ASP A 448 -17.81 9.86 3.84
CA ASP A 448 -17.00 11.08 4.03
C ASP A 448 -16.02 10.91 5.18
N TYR A 449 -15.08 11.84 5.30
CA TYR A 449 -14.04 11.78 6.33
C TYR A 449 -13.60 13.19 6.74
N TYR A 450 -13.00 13.28 7.93
CA TYR A 450 -12.26 14.45 8.40
C TYR A 450 -10.86 14.06 8.87
N TRP A 451 -9.90 14.93 8.61
CA TRP A 451 -8.58 14.94 9.22
C TRP A 451 -8.46 16.21 10.03
N PHE A 452 -8.36 16.09 11.35
CA PHE A 452 -8.23 17.21 12.26
C PHE A 452 -6.82 17.30 12.84
N ASP A 453 -6.21 18.46 12.74
CA ASP A 453 -5.06 18.84 13.56
C ASP A 453 -5.59 19.27 14.92
N LEU A 454 -5.25 18.52 15.98
CA LEU A 454 -5.66 18.84 17.35
C LEU A 454 -4.69 19.86 17.93
N ARG A 455 -5.14 21.10 18.04
CA ARG A 455 -4.33 22.20 18.55
C ARG A 455 -4.73 22.56 19.97
N ARG A 456 -3.78 22.55 20.89
CA ARG A 456 -4.03 23.06 22.22
C ARG A 456 -4.22 24.56 22.14
N ILE A 457 -5.26 25.07 22.79
CA ILE A 457 -5.39 26.51 22.97
C ILE A 457 -4.18 26.94 23.79
N ALA A 458 -3.28 27.71 23.20
CA ALA A 458 -2.26 28.39 23.99
C ALA A 458 -3.02 29.24 25.05
N GLU A 459 -2.75 28.98 26.32
CA GLU A 459 -3.19 29.95 27.32
C GLU A 459 -2.77 31.34 26.81
N PRO A 460 -3.71 32.31 26.72
CA PRO A 460 -3.30 33.64 26.32
C PRO A 460 -2.15 34.00 27.24
N ALA A 461 -0.96 34.21 26.66
CA ALA A 461 0.19 34.68 27.40
C ALA A 461 -0.36 35.81 28.29
N ALA A 462 -0.18 35.68 29.63
CA ALA A 462 -0.76 36.59 30.57
C ALA A 462 -0.54 38.00 30.02
N ASP A 463 -1.65 38.62 29.65
CA ASP A 463 -1.61 39.91 28.96
C ASP A 463 -1.00 40.88 29.95
N ASP A 464 0.25 41.24 29.75
CA ASP A 464 0.94 42.27 30.57
C ASP A 464 0.28 43.64 30.43
N GLY A 465 -0.97 43.68 29.98
CA GLY A 465 -1.80 44.89 29.96
C GLY A 465 -1.29 46.04 29.10
N ALA A 466 -0.16 45.85 28.44
CA ALA A 466 0.42 46.86 27.57
C ALA A 466 0.06 46.58 26.09
N VAL A 467 -1.16 46.98 25.68
CA VAL A 467 -1.39 47.21 24.27
C VAL A 467 -0.39 48.28 23.82
N PRO A 468 0.55 48.01 22.91
CA PRO A 468 1.45 49.04 22.45
C PRO A 468 0.63 50.09 21.75
N VAL A 469 0.42 51.23 22.39
CA VAL A 469 -0.23 52.40 21.78
C VAL A 469 0.75 52.97 20.78
N LEU A 470 0.51 52.67 19.49
CA LEU A 470 1.27 53.25 18.41
C LEU A 470 0.86 54.70 18.22
N THR A 471 1.54 55.62 18.92
CA THR A 471 1.42 57.06 18.72
C THR A 471 2.33 57.49 17.55
N GLY A 472 1.84 57.43 16.36
CA GLY A 472 2.50 57.95 15.18
C GLY A 472 1.50 58.55 14.23
N GLY A 473 1.61 59.84 13.93
CA GLY A 473 0.78 60.49 12.92
C GLY A 473 1.12 59.91 11.53
N ILE A 474 0.20 59.19 10.92
CA ILE A 474 0.32 58.72 9.53
C ILE A 474 0.08 59.89 8.60
N THR A 475 1.14 60.50 8.14
CA THR A 475 1.07 61.62 7.17
C THR A 475 1.21 61.21 5.71
N ASN A 476 1.54 59.95 5.40
CA ASN A 476 1.63 59.40 4.07
C ASN A 476 1.20 57.94 4.00
N ARG A 477 0.52 57.51 2.90
CA ARG A 477 0.04 56.14 2.66
C ARG A 477 1.14 55.16 2.20
N ASP A 478 2.40 55.48 2.39
CA ASP A 478 3.51 54.68 1.89
C ASP A 478 4.12 53.84 3.05
N TRP A 479 4.19 52.53 2.87
CA TRP A 479 4.82 51.57 3.81
C TRP A 479 6.27 51.96 4.15
N SER A 480 6.96 52.62 3.21
CA SER A 480 8.31 53.09 3.41
C SER A 480 8.45 54.22 4.48
N SER A 481 7.35 54.87 4.82
CA SER A 481 7.31 55.94 5.82
C SER A 481 7.27 55.46 7.31
N PHE A 482 7.10 54.15 7.51
CA PHE A 482 7.15 53.60 8.89
C PHE A 482 8.58 53.38 9.37
N SER A 483 8.86 53.67 10.62
CA SER A 483 10.16 53.33 11.23
C SER A 483 10.42 51.81 11.19
N SER A 484 11.69 51.44 11.20
CA SER A 484 12.10 50.01 11.20
C SER A 484 11.48 49.23 12.34
N ASP A 485 11.36 49.83 13.53
CA ASP A 485 10.81 49.21 14.73
C ASP A 485 9.29 49.04 14.63
N LEU A 486 8.61 50.01 14.03
CA LEU A 486 7.17 49.97 13.81
C LEU A 486 6.79 48.89 12.75
N ARG A 487 7.57 48.79 11.70
CA ARG A 487 7.43 47.73 10.65
C ARG A 487 7.64 46.37 11.31
N ALA A 488 8.73 46.18 12.05
CA ALA A 488 9.03 44.89 12.67
C ALA A 488 7.98 44.50 13.74
N THR A 489 7.32 45.47 14.37
CA THR A 489 6.22 45.23 15.31
C THR A 489 4.94 44.84 14.57
N LEU A 490 4.58 45.54 13.50
CA LEU A 490 3.43 45.23 12.66
C LEU A 490 3.57 43.87 11.97
N GLU A 491 4.75 43.53 11.46
CA GLU A 491 5.03 42.25 10.85
C GLU A 491 4.93 41.09 11.87
N ARG A 492 5.39 41.29 13.14
CA ARG A 492 5.32 40.25 14.16
C ARG A 492 3.94 40.07 14.78
N THR A 493 3.14 41.13 14.91
CA THR A 493 1.90 41.10 15.71
C THR A 493 0.63 41.13 14.88
N VAL A 494 0.59 41.92 13.80
CA VAL A 494 -0.65 42.13 13.01
C VAL A 494 -0.63 41.33 11.72
N LEU A 495 0.46 41.41 10.95
CA LEU A 495 0.52 40.74 9.62
C LEU A 495 0.66 39.23 9.74
N LYS A 496 1.26 38.72 10.80
CA LYS A 496 1.34 37.28 11.06
C LYS A 496 -0.01 36.64 11.39
N ARG A 497 -1.03 37.43 11.74
CA ARG A 497 -2.41 36.99 11.95
C ARG A 497 -3.31 37.18 10.72
N ALA A 498 -2.84 37.93 9.72
CA ALA A 498 -3.61 38.26 8.52
C ALA A 498 -3.10 37.58 7.22
N LEU A 499 -1.94 36.90 7.28
CA LEU A 499 -1.38 36.03 6.24
C LEU A 499 -1.38 34.56 6.69
#